data_ec295340f0a5abb293a679a4eaca10ed
#
_entry.id   ec295340f0a5abb293a679a4eaca10ed
#
_cell.length_a   1.000
_cell.length_b   1.000
_cell.length_c   1.000
_cell.angle_alpha   90.00
_cell.angle_beta   90.00
_cell.angle_gamma   90.00
#
_symmetry.space_group_name_H-M   'P 1'
#
loop_
_entity.id
_entity.type
_entity.pdbx_description
1 polymer ?
#
loop_
_entity_poly.entity_id
_entity_poly.type
_entity_poly.pdbx_seq_one_letter_code
_entity_poly.pdbx_strand_id
1 'polypeptide(L)'
;DSLGSRGLGDVYKRQVGMFIGICIPFLISSITMKAVGDAAFEMINEIRRQFREISGLMEGKADPDSEKCVEIATTAALKKMMLPGIIAVAMPPIIGFGLGAVALGGMLAGGLLGCVALALFMANAGGAWDNAKKYVEKGNFGGKGSDTHAAAVVGDTVGDPFKDTSGPSMNILINVMAMVSLVISSLLPISGMLF
;
A
#
# COMPACT_ATOMS: atom_id res chain seq x y z
N ASP A 1 37.15 -15.49 22.82
CA ASP A 1 35.69 -15.80 22.72
C ASP A 1 34.76 -14.58 22.68
N SER A 2 35.23 -13.39 23.03
CA SER A 2 34.41 -12.17 22.94
C SER A 2 34.08 -11.73 21.48
N LEU A 3 34.91 -12.08 20.51
CA LEU A 3 34.68 -11.80 19.07
C LEU A 3 33.59 -12.71 18.48
N GLY A 4 33.54 -13.99 18.91
CA GLY A 4 32.53 -14.94 18.46
C GLY A 4 31.12 -14.61 18.98
N SER A 5 31.02 -14.19 20.24
CA SER A 5 29.73 -13.83 20.85
C SER A 5 29.15 -12.52 20.29
N ARG A 6 29.99 -11.51 19.97
CA ARG A 6 29.55 -10.29 19.29
C ARG A 6 29.06 -10.58 17.88
N GLY A 7 29.78 -11.42 17.11
CA GLY A 7 29.36 -11.81 15.76
C GLY A 7 28.00 -12.53 15.73
N LEU A 8 27.73 -13.42 16.70
CA LEU A 8 26.44 -14.07 16.84
C LEU A 8 25.32 -13.07 17.18
N GLY A 9 25.56 -12.15 18.12
CA GLY A 9 24.60 -11.10 18.46
C GLY A 9 24.21 -10.25 17.27
N ASP A 10 25.16 -9.86 16.45
CA ASP A 10 24.93 -9.07 15.23
C ASP A 10 24.14 -9.85 14.16
N VAL A 11 24.35 -11.17 14.05
CA VAL A 11 23.54 -12.03 13.16
C VAL A 11 22.08 -12.04 13.59
N TYR A 12 21.79 -12.25 14.88
CA TYR A 12 20.43 -12.22 15.41
C TYR A 12 19.76 -10.85 15.24
N LYS A 13 20.45 -9.76 15.53
CA LYS A 13 19.94 -8.39 15.34
C LYS A 13 19.57 -8.14 13.87
N ARG A 14 20.43 -8.57 12.96
CA ARG A 14 20.16 -8.48 11.49
C ARG A 14 18.95 -9.27 11.10
N GLN A 15 18.80 -10.51 11.58
CA GLN A 15 17.65 -11.36 11.29
C GLN A 15 16.36 -10.76 11.82
N VAL A 16 16.33 -10.30 13.08
CA VAL A 16 15.16 -9.63 13.67
C VAL A 16 14.78 -8.40 12.84
N GLY A 17 15.75 -7.56 12.51
CA GLY A 17 15.53 -6.41 11.62
C GLY A 17 14.91 -6.83 10.29
N MET A 18 15.44 -7.87 9.65
CA MET A 18 14.96 -8.38 8.37
C MET A 18 13.51 -8.87 8.45
N PHE A 19 13.12 -9.61 9.50
CA PHE A 19 11.75 -10.04 9.70
C PHE A 19 10.79 -8.86 9.88
N ILE A 20 11.18 -7.87 10.69
CA ILE A 20 10.39 -6.64 10.86
C ILE A 20 10.26 -5.93 9.49
N GLY A 21 11.36 -5.81 8.76
CA GLY A 21 11.40 -5.16 7.44
C GLY A 21 10.45 -5.80 6.44
N ILE A 22 10.42 -7.14 6.38
CA ILE A 22 9.51 -7.88 5.49
C ILE A 22 8.04 -7.65 5.88
N CYS A 23 7.70 -7.52 7.15
CA CYS A 23 6.33 -7.32 7.60
C CYS A 23 5.76 -5.92 7.25
N ILE A 24 6.61 -4.89 7.17
CA ILE A 24 6.18 -3.50 6.93
C ILE A 24 5.39 -3.34 5.62
N PRO A 25 5.85 -3.82 4.45
CA PRO A 25 5.10 -3.71 3.20
C PRO A 25 3.70 -4.33 3.28
N PHE A 26 3.58 -5.51 3.90
CA PHE A 26 2.28 -6.19 4.07
C PHE A 26 1.34 -5.40 4.97
N LEU A 27 1.85 -4.85 6.07
CA LEU A 27 1.08 -3.99 6.96
C LEU A 27 0.55 -2.74 6.22
N ILE A 28 1.44 -2.04 5.52
CA ILE A 28 1.07 -0.83 4.76
C ILE A 28 0.11 -1.17 3.63
N SER A 29 0.33 -2.27 2.91
CA SER A 29 -0.58 -2.74 1.88
C SER A 29 -1.98 -3.00 2.45
N SER A 30 -2.09 -3.68 3.58
CA SER A 30 -3.37 -3.92 4.25
C SER A 30 -4.10 -2.62 4.61
N ILE A 31 -3.37 -1.64 5.16
CA ILE A 31 -3.93 -0.33 5.53
C ILE A 31 -4.41 0.43 4.28
N THR A 32 -3.59 0.46 3.22
CA THR A 32 -3.93 1.17 1.98
C THR A 32 -5.10 0.54 1.25
N MET A 33 -5.17 -0.80 1.17
CA MET A 33 -6.29 -1.51 0.56
C MET A 33 -7.61 -1.22 1.27
N LYS A 34 -7.62 -1.26 2.61
CA LYS A 34 -8.79 -0.90 3.40
C LYS A 34 -9.18 0.56 3.18
N ALA A 35 -8.21 1.46 3.14
CA ALA A 35 -8.42 2.88 2.92
C ALA A 35 -9.11 3.18 1.58
N VAL A 36 -8.70 2.50 0.50
CA VAL A 36 -9.33 2.63 -0.82
C VAL A 36 -10.76 2.11 -0.79
N GLY A 37 -11.00 0.94 -0.15
CA GLY A 37 -12.35 0.41 0.01
C GLY A 37 -13.29 1.37 0.73
N ASP A 38 -12.87 1.93 1.86
CA ASP A 38 -13.65 2.91 2.64
C ASP A 38 -13.97 4.15 1.78
N ALA A 39 -12.97 4.71 1.06
CA ALA A 39 -13.15 5.87 0.19
C ALA A 39 -14.13 5.58 -0.98
N ALA A 40 -14.04 4.38 -1.55
CA ALA A 40 -14.97 3.95 -2.60
C ALA A 40 -16.41 3.88 -2.07
N PHE A 41 -16.65 3.39 -0.86
CA PHE A 41 -17.97 3.38 -0.24
C PHE A 41 -18.52 4.78 0.01
N GLU A 42 -17.70 5.71 0.48
CA GLU A 42 -18.10 7.12 0.65
C GLU A 42 -18.51 7.73 -0.70
N MET A 43 -17.73 7.48 -1.75
CA MET A 43 -18.03 7.95 -3.11
C MET A 43 -19.32 7.34 -3.66
N ILE A 44 -19.53 6.03 -3.49
CA ILE A 44 -20.77 5.35 -3.92
C ILE A 44 -21.99 5.95 -3.24
N ASN A 45 -21.90 6.24 -1.94
CA ASN A 45 -23.01 6.83 -1.20
C ASN A 45 -23.32 8.25 -1.70
N GLU A 46 -22.31 9.04 -2.01
CA GLU A 46 -22.48 10.37 -2.59
C GLU A 46 -23.13 10.31 -3.97
N ILE A 47 -22.64 9.44 -4.86
CA ILE A 47 -23.23 9.25 -6.18
C ILE A 47 -24.70 8.83 -6.08
N ARG A 48 -25.02 7.90 -5.17
CA ARG A 48 -26.40 7.48 -4.91
C ARG A 48 -27.27 8.61 -4.36
N ARG A 49 -26.70 9.50 -3.54
CA ARG A 49 -27.39 10.71 -3.06
C ARG A 49 -27.72 11.63 -4.22
N GLN A 50 -26.74 11.92 -5.07
CA GLN A 50 -26.93 12.78 -6.24
C GLN A 50 -28.02 12.25 -7.18
N PHE A 51 -28.06 10.95 -7.47
CA PHE A 51 -29.12 10.35 -8.28
C PHE A 51 -30.51 10.48 -7.68
N ARG A 52 -30.64 10.56 -6.37
CA ARG A 52 -31.92 10.73 -5.68
C ARG A 52 -32.35 12.19 -5.55
N GLU A 53 -31.41 13.10 -5.36
CA GLU A 53 -31.69 14.48 -4.98
C GLU A 53 -31.60 15.46 -6.14
N ILE A 54 -30.74 15.19 -7.13
CA ILE A 54 -30.59 16.07 -8.31
C ILE A 54 -31.61 15.64 -9.38
N SER A 55 -32.68 16.42 -9.47
CA SER A 55 -33.74 16.17 -10.47
C SER A 55 -33.22 16.32 -11.89
N GLY A 56 -33.44 15.30 -12.73
CA GLY A 56 -32.99 15.30 -14.12
C GLY A 56 -31.57 14.78 -14.38
N LEU A 57 -30.84 14.39 -13.31
CA LEU A 57 -29.49 13.83 -13.46
C LEU A 57 -29.51 12.49 -14.22
N MET A 58 -30.46 11.60 -13.92
CA MET A 58 -30.63 10.31 -14.61
C MET A 58 -31.03 10.45 -16.07
N GLU A 59 -31.67 11.55 -16.43
CA GLU A 59 -32.12 11.87 -17.80
C GLU A 59 -31.10 12.69 -18.57
N GLY A 60 -29.95 13.01 -17.98
CA GLY A 60 -28.91 13.82 -18.60
C GLY A 60 -29.30 15.30 -18.80
N LYS A 61 -30.26 15.81 -18.00
CA LYS A 61 -30.73 17.19 -18.05
C LYS A 61 -30.10 18.09 -16.99
N ALA A 62 -29.43 17.51 -16.00
CA ALA A 62 -28.73 18.21 -14.94
C ALA A 62 -27.30 17.69 -14.84
N ASP A 63 -26.37 18.55 -14.44
CA ASP A 63 -24.99 18.16 -14.22
C ASP A 63 -24.79 17.57 -12.81
N PRO A 64 -23.88 16.57 -12.66
CA PRO A 64 -23.53 16.05 -11.37
C PRO A 64 -22.68 17.04 -10.56
N ASP A 65 -22.78 16.95 -9.23
CA ASP A 65 -21.90 17.68 -8.31
C ASP A 65 -20.52 17.02 -8.26
N SER A 66 -19.71 17.33 -9.25
CA SER A 66 -18.34 16.81 -9.35
C SER A 66 -17.41 17.39 -8.28
N GLU A 67 -17.67 18.61 -7.80
CA GLU A 67 -16.87 19.26 -6.75
C GLU A 67 -16.95 18.46 -5.46
N LYS A 68 -18.14 18.02 -5.08
CA LYS A 68 -18.36 17.18 -3.90
C LYS A 68 -17.67 15.83 -4.02
N CYS A 69 -17.67 15.22 -5.20
CA CYS A 69 -16.95 13.97 -5.45
C CYS A 69 -15.43 14.15 -5.30
N VAL A 70 -14.87 15.24 -5.84
CA VAL A 70 -13.43 15.57 -5.70
C VAL A 70 -13.08 15.84 -4.24
N GLU A 71 -13.92 16.58 -3.50
CA GLU A 71 -13.71 16.82 -2.06
C GLU A 71 -13.62 15.52 -1.27
N ILE A 72 -14.55 14.58 -1.48
CA ILE A 72 -14.56 13.26 -0.83
C ILE A 72 -13.27 12.49 -1.15
N ALA A 73 -12.93 12.38 -2.43
CA ALA A 73 -11.74 11.65 -2.86
C ALA A 73 -10.44 12.25 -2.27
N THR A 74 -10.30 13.57 -2.31
CA THR A 74 -9.12 14.28 -1.81
C THR A 74 -9.00 14.15 -0.29
N THR A 75 -10.11 14.34 0.42
CA THR A 75 -10.14 14.24 1.89
C THR A 75 -9.82 12.82 2.34
N ALA A 76 -10.39 11.82 1.69
CA ALA A 76 -10.10 10.41 1.98
C ALA A 76 -8.62 10.09 1.71
N ALA A 77 -8.08 10.52 0.57
CA ALA A 77 -6.68 10.32 0.22
C ALA A 77 -5.74 10.91 1.28
N LEU A 78 -5.91 12.18 1.64
CA LEU A 78 -5.06 12.86 2.63
C LEU A 78 -5.14 12.19 4.02
N LYS A 79 -6.33 11.93 4.53
CA LYS A 79 -6.52 11.32 5.87
C LYS A 79 -5.99 9.89 5.94
N LYS A 80 -6.27 9.08 4.93
CA LYS A 80 -5.92 7.65 4.95
C LYS A 80 -4.43 7.39 4.69
N MET A 81 -3.74 8.31 3.99
CA MET A 81 -2.29 8.20 3.74
C MET A 81 -1.42 8.67 4.90
N MET A 82 -1.97 9.33 5.92
CA MET A 82 -1.21 9.75 7.09
C MET A 82 -0.57 8.58 7.84
N LEU A 83 -1.32 7.53 8.12
CA LEU A 83 -0.82 6.40 8.90
C LEU A 83 0.29 5.62 8.18
N PRO A 84 0.17 5.22 6.90
CA PRO A 84 1.27 4.67 6.13
C PRO A 84 2.52 5.56 6.13
N GLY A 85 2.35 6.87 5.96
CA GLY A 85 3.45 7.84 5.99
C GLY A 85 4.17 7.90 7.33
N ILE A 86 3.42 7.92 8.44
CA ILE A 86 3.99 7.89 9.80
C ILE A 86 4.78 6.59 10.01
N ILE A 87 4.27 5.43 9.61
CA ILE A 87 4.98 4.16 9.74
C ILE A 87 6.29 4.19 8.95
N ALA A 88 6.25 4.67 7.70
CA ALA A 88 7.44 4.74 6.84
C ALA A 88 8.57 5.61 7.45
N VAL A 89 8.20 6.72 8.08
CA VAL A 89 9.16 7.66 8.69
C VAL A 89 9.61 7.19 10.07
N ALA A 90 8.71 6.61 10.88
CA ALA A 90 8.99 6.27 12.26
C ALA A 90 9.75 4.94 12.44
N MET A 91 9.54 3.96 11.55
CA MET A 91 10.16 2.64 11.71
C MET A 91 11.69 2.67 11.65
N PRO A 92 12.38 3.39 10.75
CA PRO A 92 13.83 3.46 10.75
C PRO A 92 14.41 4.02 12.06
N PRO A 93 13.96 5.15 12.63
CA PRO A 93 14.42 5.61 13.93
C PRO A 93 14.16 4.62 15.07
N ILE A 94 12.96 4.03 15.12
CA ILE A 94 12.60 3.06 16.17
C ILE A 94 13.55 1.87 16.16
N ILE A 95 13.82 1.30 14.99
CA ILE A 95 14.72 0.15 14.86
C ILE A 95 16.19 0.57 15.04
N GLY A 96 16.59 1.69 14.43
CA GLY A 96 17.98 2.16 14.49
C GLY A 96 18.44 2.51 15.91
N PHE A 97 17.65 3.28 16.64
CA PHE A 97 17.98 3.63 18.03
C PHE A 97 17.65 2.50 19.01
N GLY A 98 16.57 1.74 18.79
CA GLY A 98 16.17 0.64 19.67
C GLY A 98 17.09 -0.57 19.57
N LEU A 99 17.31 -1.09 18.37
CA LEU A 99 18.05 -2.34 18.14
C LEU A 99 19.45 -2.14 17.54
N GLY A 100 19.77 -0.93 17.10
CA GLY A 100 21.08 -0.56 16.57
C GLY A 100 21.18 -0.59 15.04
N ALA A 101 22.30 -0.09 14.52
CA ALA A 101 22.54 0.08 13.09
C ALA A 101 22.50 -1.24 12.30
N VAL A 102 22.95 -2.34 12.90
CA VAL A 102 22.94 -3.67 12.26
C VAL A 102 21.51 -4.17 12.01
N ALA A 103 20.62 -3.96 13.00
CA ALA A 103 19.20 -4.31 12.86
C ALA A 103 18.50 -3.42 11.83
N LEU A 104 18.84 -2.12 11.79
CA LEU A 104 18.31 -1.21 10.77
C LEU A 104 18.72 -1.65 9.37
N GLY A 105 19.98 -2.04 9.15
CA GLY A 105 20.44 -2.60 7.89
C GLY A 105 19.66 -3.87 7.49
N GLY A 106 19.38 -4.75 8.46
CA GLY A 106 18.51 -5.91 8.27
C GLY A 106 17.09 -5.52 7.86
N MET A 107 16.50 -4.53 8.56
CA MET A 107 15.16 -4.03 8.26
C MET A 107 15.07 -3.45 6.84
N LEU A 108 16.05 -2.67 6.41
CA LEU A 108 16.06 -2.12 5.05
C LEU A 108 16.17 -3.22 3.99
N ALA A 109 17.02 -4.23 4.21
CA ALA A 109 17.15 -5.36 3.29
C ALA A 109 15.84 -6.17 3.21
N GLY A 110 15.23 -6.50 4.35
CA GLY A 110 13.95 -7.19 4.40
C GLY A 110 12.82 -6.37 3.77
N GLY A 111 12.77 -5.08 4.09
CA GLY A 111 11.80 -4.14 3.52
C GLY A 111 11.92 -4.02 1.99
N LEU A 112 13.14 -3.92 1.46
CA LEU A 112 13.37 -3.89 0.02
C LEU A 112 12.86 -5.15 -0.66
N LEU A 113 13.22 -6.33 -0.17
CA LEU A 113 12.77 -7.61 -0.72
C LEU A 113 11.25 -7.76 -0.66
N GLY A 114 10.64 -7.42 0.48
CA GLY A 114 9.20 -7.45 0.67
C GLY A 114 8.47 -6.47 -0.24
N CYS A 115 8.96 -5.23 -0.37
CA CYS A 115 8.39 -4.22 -1.27
C CYS A 115 8.45 -4.64 -2.74
N VAL A 116 9.59 -5.14 -3.20
CA VAL A 116 9.75 -5.58 -4.60
C VAL A 116 8.84 -6.76 -4.91
N ALA A 117 8.84 -7.78 -4.05
CA ALA A 117 8.00 -8.97 -4.25
C ALA A 117 6.51 -8.60 -4.27
N LEU A 118 6.07 -7.78 -3.30
CA LEU A 118 4.67 -7.39 -3.19
C LEU A 118 4.24 -6.44 -4.31
N ALA A 119 5.08 -5.49 -4.70
CA ALA A 119 4.81 -4.58 -5.83
C ALA A 119 4.63 -5.35 -7.14
N LEU A 120 5.53 -6.29 -7.45
CA LEU A 120 5.43 -7.14 -8.63
C LEU A 120 4.19 -8.02 -8.61
N PHE A 121 3.90 -8.63 -7.46
CA PHE A 121 2.68 -9.43 -7.28
C PHE A 121 1.43 -8.60 -7.55
N MET A 122 1.31 -7.44 -6.90
CA MET A 122 0.12 -6.58 -7.01
C MET A 122 -0.06 -6.00 -8.41
N ALA A 123 1.01 -5.53 -9.03
CA ALA A 123 0.96 -4.99 -10.40
C ALA A 123 0.53 -6.07 -11.39
N ASN A 124 1.11 -7.26 -11.32
CA ASN A 124 0.79 -8.34 -12.25
C ASN A 124 -0.60 -8.94 -11.99
N ALA A 125 -0.98 -9.19 -10.75
CA ALA A 125 -2.31 -9.72 -10.41
C ALA A 125 -3.40 -8.71 -10.77
N GLY A 126 -3.24 -7.42 -10.41
CA GLY A 126 -4.18 -6.37 -10.77
C GLY A 126 -4.33 -6.18 -12.27
N GLY A 127 -3.20 -6.18 -13.00
CA GLY A 127 -3.21 -6.12 -14.46
C GLY A 127 -3.84 -7.34 -15.13
N ALA A 128 -3.67 -8.53 -14.55
CA ALA A 128 -4.29 -9.75 -15.08
C ALA A 128 -5.81 -9.71 -14.94
N TRP A 129 -6.36 -9.26 -13.82
CA TRP A 129 -7.82 -9.14 -13.63
C TRP A 129 -8.44 -8.08 -14.55
N ASP A 130 -7.80 -6.90 -14.68
CA ASP A 130 -8.25 -5.88 -15.62
C ASP A 130 -8.26 -6.39 -17.07
N ASN A 131 -7.20 -7.08 -17.49
CA ASN A 131 -7.12 -7.69 -18.81
C ASN A 131 -8.17 -8.80 -19.02
N ALA A 132 -8.44 -9.61 -17.99
CA ALA A 132 -9.48 -10.63 -18.03
C ALA A 132 -10.86 -10.01 -18.24
N LYS A 133 -11.20 -8.94 -17.48
CA LYS A 133 -12.44 -8.19 -17.65
C LYS A 133 -12.56 -7.64 -19.08
N LYS A 134 -11.55 -6.96 -19.57
CA LYS A 134 -11.53 -6.40 -20.94
C LYS A 134 -11.65 -7.48 -22.00
N TYR A 135 -11.07 -8.65 -21.78
CA TYR A 135 -11.17 -9.79 -22.71
C TYR A 135 -12.60 -10.33 -22.79
N VAL A 136 -13.29 -10.44 -21.66
CA VAL A 136 -14.70 -10.82 -21.62
C VAL A 136 -15.58 -9.75 -22.30
N GLU A 137 -15.35 -8.47 -22.03
CA GLU A 137 -16.09 -7.35 -22.61
C GLU A 137 -16.00 -7.29 -24.15
N LYS A 138 -14.92 -7.84 -24.74
CA LYS A 138 -14.76 -7.99 -26.20
C LYS A 138 -15.65 -9.09 -26.82
N GLY A 139 -16.51 -9.73 -26.03
CA GLY A 139 -17.44 -10.75 -26.49
C GLY A 139 -17.03 -12.19 -26.19
N ASN A 140 -15.88 -12.43 -25.55
CA ASN A 140 -15.46 -13.76 -25.15
C ASN A 140 -16.24 -14.23 -23.91
N PHE A 141 -16.43 -15.55 -23.78
CA PHE A 141 -17.11 -16.19 -22.65
C PHE A 141 -18.47 -15.59 -22.26
N GLY A 142 -19.26 -15.19 -23.25
CA GLY A 142 -20.59 -14.64 -23.05
C GLY A 142 -20.68 -13.10 -23.10
N GLY A 143 -19.54 -12.41 -23.10
CA GLY A 143 -19.47 -10.96 -23.28
C GLY A 143 -19.95 -10.15 -22.08
N LYS A 144 -20.14 -8.86 -22.31
CA LYS A 144 -20.57 -7.91 -21.28
C LYS A 144 -21.98 -8.25 -20.76
N GLY A 145 -22.14 -8.29 -19.46
CA GLY A 145 -23.41 -8.63 -18.79
C GLY A 145 -23.58 -10.13 -18.48
N SER A 146 -22.66 -11.01 -18.89
CA SER A 146 -22.68 -12.42 -18.52
C SER A 146 -22.21 -12.64 -17.05
N ASP A 147 -22.45 -13.84 -16.51
CA ASP A 147 -21.95 -14.24 -15.18
C ASP A 147 -20.42 -14.20 -15.14
N THR A 148 -19.76 -14.59 -16.25
CA THR A 148 -18.30 -14.48 -16.38
C THR A 148 -17.83 -13.03 -16.32
N HIS A 149 -18.56 -12.09 -16.94
CA HIS A 149 -18.27 -10.68 -16.84
C HIS A 149 -18.43 -10.19 -15.40
N ALA A 150 -19.50 -10.56 -14.70
CA ALA A 150 -19.71 -10.19 -13.30
C ALA A 150 -18.57 -10.68 -12.40
N ALA A 151 -18.11 -11.91 -12.57
CA ALA A 151 -16.96 -12.46 -11.84
C ALA A 151 -15.66 -11.70 -12.17
N ALA A 152 -15.43 -11.37 -13.45
CA ALA A 152 -14.25 -10.60 -13.87
C ALA A 152 -14.25 -9.18 -13.30
N VAL A 153 -15.42 -8.52 -13.19
CA VAL A 153 -15.58 -7.20 -12.55
C VAL A 153 -15.25 -7.26 -11.06
N VAL A 154 -15.64 -8.32 -10.34
CA VAL A 154 -15.26 -8.51 -8.94
C VAL A 154 -13.75 -8.61 -8.79
N GLY A 155 -13.08 -9.40 -9.66
CA GLY A 155 -11.63 -9.50 -9.68
C GLY A 155 -10.94 -8.15 -9.94
N ASP A 156 -11.42 -7.41 -10.93
CA ASP A 156 -10.91 -6.09 -11.29
C ASP A 156 -11.11 -5.05 -10.18
N THR A 157 -12.24 -5.11 -9.46
CA THR A 157 -12.51 -4.24 -8.29
C THR A 157 -11.45 -4.39 -7.19
N VAL A 158 -10.88 -5.58 -7.02
CA VAL A 158 -9.75 -5.83 -6.12
C VAL A 158 -8.43 -5.48 -6.81
N GLY A 159 -8.33 -5.74 -8.10
CA GLY A 159 -7.13 -5.54 -8.90
C GLY A 159 -6.74 -4.07 -9.08
N ASP A 160 -7.70 -3.18 -9.22
CA ASP A 160 -7.47 -1.75 -9.39
C ASP A 160 -6.70 -1.14 -8.20
N PRO A 161 -7.12 -1.30 -6.93
CA PRO A 161 -6.33 -0.86 -5.79
C PRO A 161 -4.94 -1.53 -5.71
N PHE A 162 -4.80 -2.77 -6.16
CA PHE A 162 -3.50 -3.45 -6.20
C PHE A 162 -2.53 -2.76 -7.15
N LYS A 163 -2.92 -2.56 -8.41
CA LYS A 163 -2.03 -2.02 -9.44
C LYS A 163 -1.85 -0.51 -9.36
N ASP A 164 -2.89 0.22 -8.96
CA ASP A 164 -2.94 1.69 -9.07
C ASP A 164 -2.67 2.40 -7.75
N THR A 165 -2.76 1.72 -6.59
CA THR A 165 -2.56 2.34 -5.27
C THR A 165 -1.50 1.61 -4.45
N SER A 166 -1.77 0.39 -4.02
CA SER A 166 -0.92 -0.32 -3.06
C SER A 166 0.40 -0.75 -3.68
N GLY A 167 0.40 -1.31 -4.90
CA GLY A 167 1.62 -1.69 -5.60
C GLY A 167 2.60 -0.53 -5.79
N PRO A 168 2.19 0.58 -6.42
CA PRO A 168 3.05 1.76 -6.58
C PRO A 168 3.55 2.35 -5.27
N SER A 169 2.77 2.29 -4.18
CA SER A 169 3.17 2.82 -2.88
C SER A 169 4.36 2.10 -2.26
N MET A 170 4.62 0.84 -2.65
CA MET A 170 5.76 0.07 -2.16
C MET A 170 7.11 0.69 -2.55
N ASN A 171 7.20 1.26 -3.76
CA ASN A 171 8.41 1.96 -4.20
C ASN A 171 8.66 3.25 -3.37
N ILE A 172 7.60 3.99 -3.09
CA ILE A 172 7.68 5.19 -2.25
C ILE A 172 8.10 4.81 -0.83
N LEU A 173 7.52 3.75 -0.28
CA LEU A 173 7.80 3.26 1.05
C LEU A 173 9.28 2.99 1.27
N ILE A 174 9.89 2.17 0.39
CA ILE A 174 11.31 1.82 0.56
C ILE A 174 12.23 3.04 0.39
N ASN A 175 11.90 3.95 -0.52
CA ASN A 175 12.68 5.16 -0.72
C ASN A 175 12.61 6.08 0.51
N VAL A 176 11.44 6.26 1.13
CA VAL A 176 11.29 7.07 2.35
C VAL A 176 12.06 6.42 3.50
N MET A 177 11.91 5.11 3.72
CA MET A 177 12.65 4.41 4.79
C MET A 177 14.16 4.51 4.58
N ALA A 178 14.64 4.37 3.35
CA ALA A 178 16.06 4.49 3.03
C ALA A 178 16.59 5.91 3.26
N MET A 179 15.88 6.94 2.83
CA MET A 179 16.26 8.34 3.05
C MET A 179 16.30 8.69 4.54
N VAL A 180 15.29 8.31 5.31
CA VAL A 180 15.27 8.54 6.76
C VAL A 180 16.44 7.82 7.43
N SER A 181 16.70 6.57 7.07
CA SER A 181 17.81 5.77 7.58
C SER A 181 19.17 6.42 7.29
N LEU A 182 19.34 6.96 6.09
CA LEU A 182 20.58 7.67 5.72
C LEU A 182 20.78 8.93 6.56
N VAL A 183 19.73 9.72 6.77
CA VAL A 183 19.79 10.95 7.57
C VAL A 183 20.19 10.67 9.03
N ILE A 184 19.63 9.62 9.63
CA ILE A 184 19.92 9.27 11.03
C ILE A 184 21.19 8.42 11.19
N SER A 185 21.79 7.92 10.13
CA SER A 185 22.89 6.93 10.19
C SER A 185 24.07 7.36 11.04
N SER A 186 24.46 8.64 10.99
CA SER A 186 25.56 9.21 11.79
C SER A 186 25.25 9.34 13.28
N LEU A 187 23.98 9.26 13.66
CA LEU A 187 23.52 9.40 15.04
C LEU A 187 23.27 8.05 15.71
N LEU A 188 23.32 6.96 14.93
CA LEU A 188 22.96 5.63 15.44
C LEU A 188 24.05 5.05 16.34
N PRO A 189 23.67 4.50 17.50
CA PRO A 189 24.58 3.72 18.33
C PRO A 189 24.94 2.40 17.62
N ILE A 190 26.17 1.93 17.84
CA ILE A 190 26.62 0.62 17.32
C ILE A 190 25.77 -0.51 17.93
N SER A 191 25.54 -0.44 19.25
CA SER A 191 24.54 -1.27 19.95
C SER A 191 23.32 -0.42 20.25
N GLY A 192 22.11 -0.94 19.99
CA GLY A 192 20.87 -0.22 20.30
C GLY A 192 20.69 0.02 21.81
N MET A 193 19.70 0.83 22.17
CA MET A 193 19.36 1.13 23.56
C MET A 193 18.80 -0.09 24.33
N LEU A 194 18.28 -1.09 23.60
CA LEU A 194 17.62 -2.26 24.19
C LEU A 194 18.57 -3.47 24.34
N PHE A 195 19.78 -3.43 23.73
CA PHE A 195 20.74 -4.55 23.77
C PHE A 195 22.19 -4.08 23.72
#